data_25264d98d3e2dab494619e7151758eaf
#
_entry.id   25264d98d3e2dab494619e7151758eaf
#
_cell.length_a   1.000
_cell.length_b   1.000
_cell.length_c   1.000
_cell.angle_alpha   90.00
_cell.angle_beta   90.00
_cell.angle_gamma   90.00
#
_symmetry.space_group_name_H-M   'P 1'
#
loop_
_entity.id
_entity.type
_entity.pdbx_description
1 polymer ?
#
loop_
_entity_poly.entity_id
_entity_poly.type
_entity_poly.pdbx_seq_one_letter_code
_entity_poly.pdbx_strand_id
1 'polypeptide(L)'
;MTCPRCRSTYIKKDGSILAARGRVQRFACLDCSKKFHPSLKDQPITEKGGYWDIETSQAGRGAGNFGIVYCWCILDRGTGVTEGDCMHSRTRNEEKRVVKRLIEAMRKYDRLYTWYGVGHDAPIARSRAEYYGLDFPGYQEVLHTDLYFSFRPKFKLHSNRQDSAAEFFNMPPQQHHLRPATWTDALFNDTFKEAMKHIYAHCQEDVEQTQWVHNRIEKYMAGTRRTL
;
A
#
# COMPACT_ATOMS: atom_id res chain seq x y z
N MET A 1 11.81 -16.70 -28.92
CA MET A 1 11.15 -15.34 -29.05
C MET A 1 11.68 -14.69 -30.32
N THR A 2 10.81 -14.06 -31.11
CA THR A 2 11.17 -13.42 -32.39
C THR A 2 10.71 -11.96 -32.40
N CYS A 3 11.43 -11.13 -33.16
CA CYS A 3 11.06 -9.73 -33.34
C CYS A 3 9.69 -9.62 -34.06
N PRO A 4 8.69 -8.88 -33.54
CA PRO A 4 7.39 -8.77 -34.21
C PRO A 4 7.43 -7.96 -35.51
N ARG A 5 8.54 -7.23 -35.78
CA ARG A 5 8.69 -6.43 -37.00
C ARG A 5 9.38 -7.18 -38.12
N CYS A 6 10.55 -7.81 -37.85
CA CYS A 6 11.39 -8.43 -38.89
C CYS A 6 11.57 -9.94 -38.69
N ARG A 7 10.92 -10.53 -37.67
CA ARG A 7 10.99 -11.97 -37.33
C ARG A 7 12.37 -12.48 -36.90
N SER A 8 13.36 -11.60 -36.76
CA SER A 8 14.70 -11.96 -36.31
C SER A 8 14.68 -12.58 -34.93
N THR A 9 15.57 -13.53 -34.69
CA THR A 9 15.85 -14.11 -33.36
C THR A 9 16.94 -13.37 -32.61
N TYR A 10 17.63 -12.42 -33.25
CA TYR A 10 18.69 -11.60 -32.65
C TYR A 10 18.06 -10.50 -31.79
N ILE A 11 17.77 -10.86 -30.56
CA ILE A 11 17.14 -9.96 -29.58
C ILE A 11 17.94 -9.92 -28.28
N LYS A 12 17.99 -8.74 -27.66
CA LYS A 12 18.59 -8.55 -26.33
C LYS A 12 17.56 -8.00 -25.34
N LYS A 13 17.77 -8.25 -24.05
CA LYS A 13 17.02 -7.55 -22.98
C LYS A 13 17.36 -6.06 -23.02
N ASP A 14 16.35 -5.20 -22.94
CA ASP A 14 16.44 -3.72 -22.99
C ASP A 14 15.70 -3.09 -21.82
N GLY A 15 16.02 -3.53 -20.59
CA GLY A 15 15.38 -3.08 -19.38
C GLY A 15 13.97 -3.62 -19.19
N SER A 16 13.23 -3.00 -18.30
CA SER A 16 11.82 -3.33 -18.05
C SER A 16 10.97 -2.07 -18.08
N ILE A 17 9.68 -2.25 -18.29
CA ILE A 17 8.66 -1.20 -18.18
C ILE A 17 7.63 -1.59 -17.14
N LEU A 18 7.12 -0.61 -16.40
CA LEU A 18 5.98 -0.82 -15.53
C LEU A 18 4.70 -0.74 -16.37
N ALA A 19 3.95 -1.81 -16.39
CA ALA A 19 2.69 -1.91 -17.09
C ALA A 19 1.54 -2.06 -16.08
N ALA A 20 0.29 -2.02 -16.55
CA ALA A 20 -0.90 -2.12 -15.70
C ALA A 20 -0.97 -3.41 -14.85
N ARG A 21 -0.25 -4.44 -15.24
CA ARG A 21 -0.21 -5.76 -14.58
C ARG A 21 1.16 -6.09 -13.97
N GLY A 22 2.02 -5.07 -13.73
CA GLY A 22 3.35 -5.26 -13.14
C GLY A 22 4.51 -4.96 -14.10
N ARG A 23 5.73 -5.26 -13.65
CA ARG A 23 6.94 -5.07 -14.47
C ARG A 23 7.02 -6.07 -15.61
N VAL A 24 7.28 -5.55 -16.79
CA VAL A 24 7.39 -6.33 -18.02
C VAL A 24 8.78 -6.16 -18.61
N GLN A 25 9.45 -7.30 -18.92
CA GLN A 25 10.73 -7.28 -19.61
C GLN A 25 10.57 -6.71 -21.02
N ARG A 26 11.31 -5.65 -21.33
CA ARG A 26 11.44 -5.10 -22.68
C ARG A 26 12.61 -5.72 -23.39
N PHE A 27 12.48 -5.88 -24.69
CA PHE A 27 13.49 -6.41 -25.59
C PHE A 27 13.77 -5.44 -26.75
N ALA A 28 14.97 -5.46 -27.28
CA ALA A 28 15.35 -4.77 -28.49
C ALA A 28 15.83 -5.78 -29.52
N CYS A 29 15.35 -5.66 -30.74
CA CYS A 29 15.88 -6.40 -31.89
C CYS A 29 17.19 -5.77 -32.34
N LEU A 30 18.24 -6.58 -32.53
CA LEU A 30 19.54 -6.11 -32.98
C LEU A 30 19.57 -5.81 -34.46
N ASP A 31 18.69 -6.44 -35.26
CA ASP A 31 18.66 -6.25 -36.72
C ASP A 31 17.88 -5.01 -37.18
N CYS A 32 16.74 -4.70 -36.50
CA CYS A 32 15.88 -3.60 -36.93
C CYS A 32 15.64 -2.53 -35.83
N SER A 33 16.32 -2.64 -34.73
CA SER A 33 16.26 -1.73 -33.57
C SER A 33 14.85 -1.58 -32.96
N LYS A 34 13.86 -2.40 -33.34
CA LYS A 34 12.53 -2.37 -32.78
C LYS A 34 12.59 -2.77 -31.33
N LYS A 35 12.13 -1.88 -30.44
CA LYS A 35 11.87 -2.21 -29.03
C LYS A 35 10.46 -2.76 -28.89
N PHE A 36 10.33 -3.84 -28.15
CA PHE A 36 9.06 -4.52 -27.94
C PHE A 36 9.05 -5.28 -26.59
N HIS A 37 7.90 -5.68 -26.16
CA HIS A 37 7.69 -6.60 -25.06
C HIS A 37 6.77 -7.73 -25.52
N PRO A 38 6.89 -8.94 -25.00
CA PRO A 38 5.94 -10.02 -25.24
C PRO A 38 4.53 -9.58 -24.82
N SER A 39 3.52 -10.22 -25.42
CA SER A 39 2.14 -9.97 -25.00
C SER A 39 2.00 -10.17 -23.49
N LEU A 40 1.39 -9.22 -22.81
CA LEU A 40 1.11 -9.31 -21.37
C LEU A 40 0.25 -10.53 -21.00
N LYS A 41 -0.39 -11.16 -21.98
CA LYS A 41 -1.19 -12.37 -21.78
C LYS A 41 -0.35 -13.63 -21.55
N ASP A 42 0.90 -13.62 -22.00
CA ASP A 42 1.77 -14.80 -22.05
C ASP A 42 2.92 -14.77 -21.04
N GLN A 43 3.00 -13.72 -20.20
CA GLN A 43 4.03 -13.61 -19.17
C GLN A 43 3.45 -13.91 -17.79
N PRO A 44 4.14 -14.73 -16.97
CA PRO A 44 3.81 -14.81 -15.56
C PRO A 44 3.97 -13.40 -14.95
N ILE A 45 2.91 -12.92 -14.33
CA ILE A 45 2.93 -11.64 -13.63
C ILE A 45 3.71 -11.85 -12.33
N THR A 46 4.90 -11.29 -12.27
CA THR A 46 5.75 -11.29 -11.06
C THR A 46 5.61 -9.96 -10.32
N GLU A 47 4.38 -9.40 -10.27
CA GLU A 47 4.14 -8.17 -9.53
C GLU A 47 4.28 -8.44 -8.03
N LYS A 48 5.22 -7.75 -7.39
CA LYS A 48 5.33 -7.78 -5.93
C LYS A 48 4.30 -6.83 -5.33
N GLY A 49 3.25 -7.39 -4.73
CA GLY A 49 2.18 -6.66 -4.09
C GLY A 49 2.32 -6.63 -2.57
N GLY A 50 1.87 -5.54 -1.92
CA GLY A 50 1.77 -5.42 -0.48
C GLY A 50 0.46 -4.77 -0.06
N TYR A 51 -0.10 -5.19 1.08
CA TYR A 51 -1.25 -4.54 1.71
C TYR A 51 -0.73 -3.56 2.74
N TRP A 52 -1.09 -2.30 2.59
CA TRP A 52 -0.53 -1.21 3.35
C TRP A 52 -1.58 -0.44 4.11
N ASP A 53 -1.23 -0.08 5.36
CA ASP A 53 -2.03 0.75 6.25
C ASP A 53 -1.14 1.62 7.13
N ILE A 54 -1.66 2.76 7.62
CA ILE A 54 -1.02 3.64 8.59
C ILE A 54 -1.98 4.04 9.69
N GLU A 55 -1.47 4.18 10.90
CA GLU A 55 -2.20 4.76 12.00
C GLU A 55 -1.77 6.19 12.27
N THR A 56 -2.76 7.08 12.36
CA THR A 56 -2.51 8.52 12.47
C THR A 56 -3.32 9.14 13.60
N SER A 57 -2.75 10.12 14.30
CA SER A 57 -3.54 10.92 15.19
C SER A 57 -4.47 11.85 14.40
N GLN A 58 -5.75 11.79 14.72
CA GLN A 58 -6.71 12.80 14.29
C GLN A 58 -6.88 13.91 15.34
N ALA A 59 -5.90 14.09 16.24
CA ALA A 59 -5.98 15.06 17.30
C ALA A 59 -6.00 16.49 16.73
N GLY A 60 -7.15 17.07 16.71
CA GLY A 60 -7.43 18.45 16.37
C GLY A 60 -7.92 18.69 14.94
N ARG A 61 -9.18 19.02 14.81
CA ARG A 61 -9.80 19.56 13.59
C ARG A 61 -9.48 21.06 13.49
N GLY A 62 -8.20 21.44 13.39
CA GLY A 62 -7.78 22.82 13.25
C GLY A 62 -6.97 23.06 11.99
N ALA A 63 -7.01 24.28 11.45
CA ALA A 63 -6.07 24.71 10.40
C ALA A 63 -4.63 24.56 10.93
N GLY A 64 -3.83 23.68 10.33
CA GLY A 64 -2.47 23.37 10.77
C GLY A 64 -2.31 21.99 11.41
N ASN A 65 -3.38 21.21 11.54
CA ASN A 65 -3.26 19.87 12.08
C ASN A 65 -3.04 18.84 10.97
N PHE A 66 -1.79 18.43 10.81
CA PHE A 66 -1.33 17.60 9.71
C PHE A 66 -1.33 16.10 10.04
N GLY A 67 -2.00 15.67 11.10
CA GLY A 67 -1.90 14.29 11.58
C GLY A 67 -0.45 13.88 11.86
N ILE A 68 -0.24 12.96 12.78
CA ILE A 68 1.07 12.35 13.05
C ILE A 68 0.97 10.90 12.62
N VAL A 69 1.95 10.40 11.88
CA VAL A 69 2.05 8.97 11.54
C VAL A 69 2.69 8.25 12.72
N TYR A 70 1.91 7.49 13.46
CA TYR A 70 2.37 6.72 14.62
C TYR A 70 3.04 5.40 14.23
N CYS A 71 2.45 4.70 13.28
CA CYS A 71 2.99 3.46 12.76
C CYS A 71 2.47 3.19 11.35
N TRP A 72 3.07 2.19 10.74
CA TRP A 72 2.64 1.63 9.47
C TRP A 72 2.90 0.14 9.43
N CYS A 73 2.12 -0.57 8.64
CA CYS A 73 2.31 -1.97 8.33
C CYS A 73 2.19 -2.21 6.82
N ILE A 74 3.01 -3.13 6.30
CA ILE A 74 2.85 -3.68 4.95
C ILE A 74 2.90 -5.20 5.05
N LEU A 75 1.81 -5.85 4.69
CA LEU A 75 1.73 -7.30 4.57
C LEU A 75 2.08 -7.70 3.13
N ASP A 76 3.20 -8.39 2.95
CA ASP A 76 3.63 -8.89 1.63
C ASP A 76 2.66 -9.95 1.11
N ARG A 77 2.08 -9.69 -0.05
CA ARG A 77 1.06 -10.56 -0.67
C ARG A 77 1.59 -11.94 -1.03
N GLY A 78 2.86 -12.05 -1.38
CA GLY A 78 3.47 -13.30 -1.83
C GLY A 78 3.93 -14.19 -0.69
N THR A 79 4.50 -13.59 0.36
CA THR A 79 5.08 -14.33 1.49
C THR A 79 4.16 -14.42 2.69
N GLY A 80 3.18 -13.53 2.81
CA GLY A 80 2.33 -13.41 4.01
C GLY A 80 3.05 -12.82 5.22
N VAL A 81 4.25 -12.26 5.04
CA VAL A 81 5.02 -11.64 6.12
C VAL A 81 4.67 -10.17 6.23
N THR A 82 4.36 -9.71 7.43
CA THR A 82 4.12 -8.29 7.72
C THR A 82 5.42 -7.63 8.16
N GLU A 83 5.83 -6.57 7.46
CA GLU A 83 6.82 -5.60 7.94
C GLU A 83 6.12 -4.33 8.42
N GLY A 84 6.72 -3.67 9.40
CA GLY A 84 6.17 -2.42 9.91
C GLY A 84 7.12 -1.71 10.86
N ASP A 85 6.74 -0.51 11.26
CA ASP A 85 7.48 0.29 12.22
C ASP A 85 6.53 1.21 12.99
N CYS A 86 6.90 1.56 14.22
CA CYS A 86 6.12 2.45 15.05
C CYS A 86 7.02 3.45 15.80
N MET A 87 6.43 4.54 16.28
CA MET A 87 7.12 5.50 17.12
C MET A 87 7.45 4.90 18.49
N HIS A 88 8.66 5.13 18.96
CA HIS A 88 9.11 4.75 20.31
C HIS A 88 9.04 5.90 21.32
N SER A 89 8.86 7.11 20.83
CA SER A 89 8.65 8.33 21.64
C SER A 89 7.88 9.38 20.85
N ARG A 90 7.32 10.39 21.53
CA ARG A 90 6.51 11.47 20.92
C ARG A 90 7.35 12.58 20.27
N THR A 91 8.54 12.25 19.77
CA THR A 91 9.42 13.26 19.17
C THR A 91 9.24 13.35 17.66
N ARG A 92 9.47 14.54 17.11
CA ARG A 92 9.47 14.77 15.66
C ARG A 92 10.50 13.90 14.92
N ASN A 93 11.62 13.59 15.57
CA ASN A 93 12.67 12.75 15.00
C ASN A 93 12.19 11.30 14.87
N GLU A 94 11.38 10.80 15.81
CA GLU A 94 10.79 9.47 15.75
C GLU A 94 9.77 9.37 14.62
N GLU A 95 8.88 10.35 14.49
CA GLU A 95 7.96 10.36 13.34
C GLU A 95 8.71 10.42 12.01
N LYS A 96 9.72 11.31 11.90
CA LYS A 96 10.56 11.39 10.70
C LYS A 96 11.20 10.04 10.37
N ARG A 97 11.68 9.31 11.38
CA ARG A 97 12.24 7.96 11.23
C ARG A 97 11.18 6.97 10.70
N VAL A 98 10.00 6.96 11.30
CA VAL A 98 8.89 6.08 10.92
C VAL A 98 8.46 6.35 9.47
N VAL A 99 8.27 7.62 9.09
CA VAL A 99 7.89 8.01 7.72
C VAL A 99 8.99 7.66 6.71
N LYS A 100 10.27 7.86 7.05
CA LYS A 100 11.39 7.48 6.19
C LYS A 100 11.39 5.97 5.93
N ARG A 101 11.24 5.16 6.97
CA ARG A 101 11.20 3.69 6.83
C ARG A 101 9.98 3.21 6.06
N LEU A 102 8.83 3.88 6.20
CA LEU A 102 7.66 3.62 5.36
C LEU A 102 8.00 3.80 3.88
N ILE A 103 8.61 4.93 3.50
CA ILE A 103 8.98 5.22 2.11
C ILE A 103 9.95 4.16 1.56
N GLU A 104 10.96 3.79 2.36
CA GLU A 104 11.91 2.73 2.01
C GLU A 104 11.22 1.37 1.82
N ALA A 105 10.23 1.05 2.65
CA ALA A 105 9.44 -0.16 2.55
C ALA A 105 8.53 -0.16 1.31
N MET A 106 7.83 0.95 1.04
CA MET A 106 6.96 1.11 -0.14
C MET A 106 7.70 0.81 -1.45
N ARG A 107 8.94 1.28 -1.57
CA ARG A 107 9.77 1.10 -2.77
C ARG A 107 10.19 -0.35 -3.04
N LYS A 108 9.97 -1.27 -2.11
CA LYS A 108 10.20 -2.70 -2.31
C LYS A 108 9.09 -3.38 -3.11
N TYR A 109 7.97 -2.68 -3.36
CA TYR A 109 6.78 -3.21 -4.00
C TYR A 109 6.51 -2.56 -5.35
N ASP A 110 5.96 -3.33 -6.27
CA ASP A 110 5.46 -2.81 -7.55
C ASP A 110 4.07 -2.22 -7.38
N ARG A 111 3.27 -2.76 -6.44
CA ARG A 111 1.92 -2.31 -6.13
C ARG A 111 1.60 -2.40 -4.64
N LEU A 112 0.94 -1.35 -4.13
CA LEU A 112 0.35 -1.35 -2.80
C LEU A 112 -1.18 -1.35 -2.89
N TYR A 113 -1.79 -2.11 -2.00
CA TYR A 113 -3.24 -2.22 -1.83
C TYR A 113 -3.62 -1.60 -0.49
N THR A 114 -4.69 -0.80 -0.47
CA THR A 114 -5.20 -0.16 0.74
C THR A 114 -6.71 -0.28 0.82
N TRP A 115 -7.28 0.06 1.97
CA TRP A 115 -8.68 0.32 2.13
C TRP A 115 -8.91 1.82 2.37
N TYR A 116 -9.46 2.54 1.37
CA TYR A 116 -9.66 3.99 1.38
C TYR A 116 -8.36 4.82 1.48
N GLY A 117 -7.23 4.23 1.17
CA GLY A 117 -5.93 4.88 1.28
C GLY A 117 -5.73 6.07 0.34
N VAL A 118 -6.49 6.15 -0.77
CA VAL A 118 -6.51 7.35 -1.64
C VAL A 118 -7.05 8.57 -0.89
N GLY A 119 -8.01 8.36 0.01
CA GLY A 119 -8.62 9.44 0.80
C GLY A 119 -7.94 9.72 2.11
N HIS A 120 -7.11 8.82 2.62
CA HIS A 120 -6.52 8.92 3.96
C HIS A 120 -5.00 8.68 3.98
N ASP A 121 -4.56 7.45 3.81
CA ASP A 121 -3.17 7.03 4.05
C ASP A 121 -2.17 7.73 3.13
N ALA A 122 -2.41 7.69 1.83
CA ALA A 122 -1.48 8.24 0.84
C ALA A 122 -1.34 9.77 0.94
N PRO A 123 -2.42 10.57 1.07
CA PRO A 123 -2.29 12.01 1.30
C PRO A 123 -1.55 12.35 2.59
N ILE A 124 -1.81 11.65 3.70
CA ILE A 124 -1.16 11.93 4.98
C ILE A 124 0.32 11.56 4.89
N ALA A 125 0.65 10.34 4.46
CA ALA A 125 2.03 9.90 4.34
C ALA A 125 2.86 10.83 3.44
N ARG A 126 2.30 11.25 2.30
CA ARG A 126 2.93 12.21 1.39
C ARG A 126 3.14 13.58 2.06
N SER A 127 2.12 14.11 2.74
CA SER A 127 2.23 15.39 3.44
C SER A 127 3.30 15.36 4.54
N ARG A 128 3.40 14.25 5.27
CA ARG A 128 4.44 14.08 6.29
C ARG A 128 5.83 13.91 5.68
N ALA A 129 5.94 13.21 4.55
CA ALA A 129 7.18 13.10 3.81
C ALA A 129 7.69 14.49 3.35
N GLU A 130 6.83 15.27 2.70
CA GLU A 130 7.15 16.65 2.27
C GLU A 130 7.54 17.55 3.44
N TYR A 131 6.79 17.47 4.54
CA TYR A 131 7.11 18.23 5.75
C TYR A 131 8.50 17.95 6.31
N TYR A 132 8.99 16.70 6.14
CA TYR A 132 10.33 16.30 6.59
C TYR A 132 11.41 16.38 5.50
N GLY A 133 11.07 16.83 4.30
CA GLY A 133 11.99 16.86 3.15
C GLY A 133 12.42 15.45 2.72
N LEU A 134 11.52 14.48 2.78
CA LEU A 134 11.74 13.10 2.37
C LEU A 134 11.14 12.90 0.97
N ASP A 135 11.84 12.14 0.14
CA ASP A 135 11.43 11.82 -1.23
C ASP A 135 10.37 10.72 -1.25
N PHE A 136 9.08 11.14 -1.26
CA PHE A 136 7.94 10.21 -1.36
C PHE A 136 7.85 9.61 -2.77
N PRO A 137 7.40 8.33 -2.93
CA PRO A 137 7.27 7.70 -4.24
C PRO A 137 6.49 8.57 -5.24
N GLY A 138 7.12 8.85 -6.37
CA GLY A 138 6.56 9.67 -7.42
C GLY A 138 5.56 8.93 -8.32
N TYR A 139 5.04 9.65 -9.32
CA TYR A 139 4.10 9.08 -10.28
C TYR A 139 4.70 7.86 -11.01
N GLN A 140 3.98 6.75 -11.00
CA GLN A 140 4.37 5.45 -11.58
C GLN A 140 5.56 4.74 -10.90
N GLU A 141 6.10 5.24 -9.81
CA GLU A 141 7.16 4.54 -9.07
C GLU A 141 6.59 3.32 -8.32
N VAL A 142 5.44 3.49 -7.66
CA VAL A 142 4.67 2.42 -7.02
C VAL A 142 3.22 2.52 -7.48
N LEU A 143 2.67 1.42 -7.99
CA LEU A 143 1.25 1.38 -8.35
C LEU A 143 0.39 1.29 -7.09
N HIS A 144 -0.77 1.92 -7.12
CA HIS A 144 -1.72 1.88 -6.01
C HIS A 144 -3.08 1.36 -6.45
N THR A 145 -3.64 0.44 -5.68
CA THR A 145 -5.00 -0.08 -5.85
C THR A 145 -5.77 0.08 -4.55
N ASP A 146 -6.75 0.96 -4.56
CA ASP A 146 -7.63 1.17 -3.42
C ASP A 146 -8.83 0.21 -3.52
N LEU A 147 -8.89 -0.71 -2.57
CA LEU A 147 -9.91 -1.77 -2.54
C LEU A 147 -11.31 -1.23 -2.20
N TYR A 148 -11.41 -0.15 -1.43
CA TYR A 148 -12.68 0.51 -1.15
C TYR A 148 -13.41 0.92 -2.44
N PHE A 149 -12.71 1.55 -3.38
CA PHE A 149 -13.29 1.97 -4.66
C PHE A 149 -13.51 0.79 -5.62
N SER A 150 -12.82 -0.31 -5.41
CA SER A 150 -13.06 -1.55 -6.15
C SER A 150 -14.26 -2.32 -5.60
N PHE A 151 -14.46 -2.29 -4.28
CA PHE A 151 -15.52 -2.99 -3.55
C PHE A 151 -16.88 -2.30 -3.68
N ARG A 152 -16.95 -1.01 -3.33
CA ARG A 152 -18.18 -0.23 -3.21
C ARG A 152 -19.16 -0.34 -4.39
N PRO A 153 -18.74 -0.31 -5.67
CA PRO A 153 -19.65 -0.42 -6.80
C PRO A 153 -20.14 -1.86 -7.08
N LYS A 154 -19.57 -2.86 -6.42
CA LYS A 154 -19.84 -4.28 -6.70
C LYS A 154 -20.59 -4.99 -5.58
N PHE A 155 -20.46 -4.49 -4.37
CA PHE A 155 -21.09 -5.05 -3.19
C PHE A 155 -21.95 -3.99 -2.50
N LYS A 156 -23.19 -4.31 -2.20
CA LYS A 156 -24.13 -3.41 -1.55
C LYS A 156 -24.32 -3.81 -0.09
N LEU A 157 -23.55 -3.17 0.78
CA LEU A 157 -23.66 -3.34 2.23
C LEU A 157 -24.28 -2.09 2.87
N HIS A 158 -24.71 -2.20 4.12
CA HIS A 158 -25.16 -1.06 4.93
C HIS A 158 -24.00 -0.10 5.27
N SER A 159 -22.77 -0.60 5.30
CA SER A 159 -21.53 0.14 5.52
C SER A 159 -20.45 -0.36 4.56
N ASN A 160 -19.61 0.57 4.07
CA ASN A 160 -18.43 0.24 3.28
C ASN A 160 -17.15 0.38 4.11
N ARG A 161 -17.25 0.34 5.44
CA ARG A 161 -16.08 0.27 6.31
C ARG A 161 -15.36 -1.07 6.11
N GLN A 162 -14.07 -1.08 6.40
CA GLN A 162 -13.24 -2.27 6.24
C GLN A 162 -13.72 -3.42 7.12
N ASP A 163 -14.01 -3.14 8.39
CA ASP A 163 -14.57 -4.09 9.35
C ASP A 163 -15.87 -4.73 8.83
N SER A 164 -16.81 -3.90 8.32
CA SER A 164 -18.07 -4.39 7.77
C SER A 164 -17.89 -5.27 6.53
N ALA A 165 -16.89 -4.96 5.68
CA ALA A 165 -16.56 -5.79 4.53
C ALA A 165 -15.90 -7.12 4.94
N ALA A 166 -15.02 -7.08 5.93
CA ALA A 166 -14.36 -8.28 6.46
C ALA A 166 -15.37 -9.21 7.14
N GLU A 167 -16.27 -8.66 7.97
CA GLU A 167 -17.36 -9.39 8.62
C GLU A 167 -18.30 -10.04 7.59
N PHE A 168 -18.69 -9.29 6.54
CA PHE A 168 -19.51 -9.82 5.45
C PHE A 168 -18.89 -11.06 4.80
N PHE A 169 -17.57 -11.12 4.73
CA PHE A 169 -16.83 -12.28 4.24
C PHE A 169 -16.42 -13.28 5.35
N ASN A 170 -17.07 -13.25 6.50
CA ASN A 170 -16.85 -14.16 7.63
C ASN A 170 -15.41 -14.14 8.15
N MET A 171 -14.74 -13.00 8.16
CA MET A 171 -13.49 -12.85 8.89
C MET A 171 -13.78 -12.77 10.39
N PRO A 172 -13.01 -13.46 11.24
CA PRO A 172 -13.08 -13.25 12.68
C PRO A 172 -12.89 -11.77 13.04
N PRO A 173 -13.59 -11.27 14.09
CA PRO A 173 -13.45 -9.89 14.51
C PRO A 173 -12.01 -9.58 14.97
N GLN A 174 -11.59 -8.33 14.78
CA GLN A 174 -10.32 -7.83 15.30
C GLN A 174 -10.28 -7.91 16.82
N GLN A 175 -9.09 -8.13 17.36
CA GLN A 175 -8.85 -8.17 18.80
C GLN A 175 -8.44 -6.81 19.38
N HIS A 176 -7.79 -5.97 18.55
CA HIS A 176 -7.21 -4.70 18.96
C HIS A 176 -8.03 -3.50 18.45
N HIS A 177 -9.25 -3.33 18.97
CA HIS A 177 -10.07 -2.18 18.60
C HIS A 177 -9.52 -0.88 19.18
N LEU A 178 -9.32 0.13 18.34
CA LEU A 178 -8.90 1.46 18.77
C LEU A 178 -10.08 2.22 19.43
N ARG A 179 -9.83 2.72 20.64
CA ARG A 179 -10.77 3.53 21.40
C ARG A 179 -10.24 4.95 21.55
N PRO A 180 -11.08 5.96 21.80
CA PRO A 180 -10.62 7.32 22.08
C PRO A 180 -9.57 7.38 23.21
N ALA A 181 -9.70 6.54 24.23
CA ALA A 181 -8.72 6.43 25.32
C ALA A 181 -7.34 6.01 24.83
N THR A 182 -7.24 5.07 23.88
CA THR A 182 -5.96 4.63 23.30
C THR A 182 -5.21 5.79 22.67
N TRP A 183 -5.92 6.67 21.95
CA TRP A 183 -5.33 7.87 21.36
C TRP A 183 -4.92 8.90 22.41
N THR A 184 -5.73 9.07 23.48
CA THR A 184 -5.38 9.93 24.61
C THR A 184 -4.10 9.45 25.27
N ASP A 185 -3.96 8.14 25.48
CA ASP A 185 -2.76 7.53 26.06
C ASP A 185 -1.54 7.71 25.15
N ALA A 186 -1.70 7.52 23.84
CA ALA A 186 -0.63 7.76 22.87
C ALA A 186 -0.20 9.23 22.78
N LEU A 187 -1.11 10.18 23.05
CA LEU A 187 -0.83 11.61 22.92
C LEU A 187 -0.29 12.23 24.20
N PHE A 188 -0.84 11.89 25.38
CA PHE A 188 -0.69 12.71 26.57
C PHE A 188 -0.21 11.96 27.82
N ASN A 189 -0.45 10.64 27.92
CA ASN A 189 -0.22 9.88 29.15
C ASN A 189 1.14 9.15 29.15
N ASP A 190 1.57 8.72 30.34
CA ASP A 190 2.82 7.95 30.52
C ASP A 190 2.72 6.51 29.99
N THR A 191 1.53 6.08 29.56
CA THR A 191 1.20 4.80 28.94
C THR A 191 1.47 4.75 27.41
N PHE A 192 2.29 5.66 26.90
CA PHE A 192 2.61 5.75 25.48
C PHE A 192 3.04 4.42 24.85
N LYS A 193 3.92 3.67 25.52
CA LYS A 193 4.45 2.41 24.98
C LYS A 193 3.39 1.33 24.83
N GLU A 194 2.49 1.25 25.79
CA GLU A 194 1.36 0.31 25.80
C GLU A 194 0.35 0.69 24.73
N ALA A 195 0.02 1.99 24.64
CA ALA A 195 -0.85 2.51 23.60
C ALA A 195 -0.26 2.22 22.19
N MET A 196 1.03 2.43 22.01
CA MET A 196 1.70 2.15 20.72
C MET A 196 1.70 0.66 20.36
N LYS A 197 1.86 -0.25 21.32
CA LYS A 197 1.73 -1.68 21.06
C LYS A 197 0.33 -2.02 20.55
N HIS A 198 -0.70 -1.44 21.19
CA HIS A 198 -2.10 -1.68 20.80
C HIS A 198 -2.41 -1.09 19.42
N ILE A 199 -1.97 0.14 19.14
CA ILE A 199 -2.13 0.81 17.85
C ILE A 199 -1.41 0.02 16.74
N TYR A 200 -0.20 -0.43 16.99
CA TYR A 200 0.57 -1.21 16.02
C TYR A 200 -0.07 -2.58 15.73
N ALA A 201 -0.58 -3.27 16.76
CA ALA A 201 -1.30 -4.52 16.58
C ALA A 201 -2.59 -4.34 15.78
N HIS A 202 -3.32 -3.23 15.98
CA HIS A 202 -4.47 -2.88 15.15
C HIS A 202 -4.10 -2.67 13.68
N CYS A 203 -3.04 -1.89 13.41
CA CYS A 203 -2.53 -1.67 12.06
C CYS A 203 -2.15 -3.01 11.35
N GLN A 204 -1.60 -3.98 12.11
CA GLN A 204 -1.34 -5.32 11.57
C GLN A 204 -2.63 -6.06 11.20
N GLU A 205 -3.65 -6.00 12.06
CA GLU A 205 -4.96 -6.60 11.77
C GLU A 205 -5.65 -5.94 10.57
N ASP A 206 -5.45 -4.63 10.34
CA ASP A 206 -6.03 -3.91 9.20
C ASP A 206 -5.43 -4.37 7.86
N VAL A 207 -4.14 -4.59 7.77
CA VAL A 207 -3.54 -5.13 6.53
C VAL A 207 -3.97 -6.58 6.28
N GLU A 208 -4.20 -7.37 7.34
CA GLU A 208 -4.76 -8.73 7.24
C GLU A 208 -6.21 -8.70 6.75
N GLN A 209 -7.05 -7.78 7.28
CA GLN A 209 -8.41 -7.57 6.80
C GLN A 209 -8.43 -7.15 5.33
N THR A 210 -7.55 -6.24 4.95
CA THR A 210 -7.40 -5.78 3.56
C THR A 210 -7.08 -6.96 2.64
N GLN A 211 -6.16 -7.84 3.03
CA GLN A 211 -5.85 -9.07 2.30
C GLN A 211 -7.06 -10.01 2.23
N TRP A 212 -7.73 -10.22 3.37
CA TRP A 212 -8.88 -11.11 3.45
C TRP A 212 -9.99 -10.70 2.50
N VAL A 213 -10.33 -9.42 2.47
CA VAL A 213 -11.34 -8.88 1.55
C VAL A 213 -10.86 -8.98 0.11
N HIS A 214 -9.61 -8.59 -0.18
CA HIS A 214 -9.04 -8.63 -1.53
C HIS A 214 -9.13 -10.02 -2.15
N ASN A 215 -8.74 -11.06 -1.43
CA ASN A 215 -8.79 -12.45 -1.91
C ASN A 215 -10.20 -12.89 -2.36
N ARG A 216 -11.25 -12.27 -1.84
CA ARG A 216 -12.64 -12.59 -2.19
C ARG A 216 -13.18 -11.77 -3.35
N ILE A 217 -12.69 -10.54 -3.49
CA ILE A 217 -13.21 -9.62 -4.50
C ILE A 217 -12.35 -9.54 -5.76
N GLU A 218 -11.13 -10.07 -5.75
CA GLU A 218 -10.15 -9.95 -6.84
C GLU A 218 -10.73 -10.37 -8.20
N LYS A 219 -11.51 -11.44 -8.24
CA LYS A 219 -12.17 -11.94 -9.46
C LYS A 219 -13.19 -10.95 -10.06
N TYR A 220 -13.65 -9.98 -9.29
CA TYR A 220 -14.58 -8.93 -9.75
C TYR A 220 -13.87 -7.60 -10.05
N MET A 221 -12.57 -7.51 -9.80
CA MET A 221 -11.81 -6.27 -10.00
C MET A 221 -11.37 -6.14 -11.45
N ALA A 222 -11.57 -4.96 -12.03
CA ALA A 222 -10.88 -4.58 -13.26
C ALA A 222 -9.46 -4.13 -12.91
N GLY A 223 -8.50 -4.38 -13.79
CA GLY A 223 -7.13 -3.89 -13.60
C GLY A 223 -7.12 -2.35 -13.48
N THR A 224 -6.85 -1.83 -12.31
CA THR A 224 -6.80 -0.39 -12.06
C THR A 224 -5.39 0.16 -12.26
N ARG A 225 -5.28 1.30 -12.96
CA ARG A 225 -4.03 2.01 -13.25
C ARG A 225 -3.90 3.26 -12.37
N ARG A 226 -3.97 3.12 -11.05
CA ARG A 226 -3.70 4.25 -10.15
C ARG A 226 -2.31 4.15 -9.57
N THR A 227 -1.66 5.29 -9.36
CA THR A 227 -0.38 5.43 -8.65
C THR A 227 -0.61 6.13 -7.31
N LEU A 228 0.34 6.03 -6.40
CA LEU A 228 0.33 6.71 -5.09
C LEU A 228 0.36 8.23 -5.22
#